data_d87e71edc22d9feb54b36249cac88afd
#
_entry.id   d87e71edc22d9feb54b36249cac88afd
#
_cell.length_a   1.000
_cell.length_b   1.000
_cell.length_c   1.000
_cell.angle_alpha   90.00
_cell.angle_beta   90.00
_cell.angle_gamma   90.00
#
_symmetry.space_group_name_H-M   'P 1'
#
loop_
_entity.id
_entity.type
_entity.pdbx_description
1 polymer ?
#
loop_
_entity_poly.entity_id
_entity_poly.type
_entity_poly.pdbx_seq_one_letter_code
_entity_poly.pdbx_strand_id
1 'polypeptide(L)'
;MEKYRIGAYMQMKKLEEVYTNRELSWLQFNERVLNEAGNPRVPLAERLTFASIYQTNLDEFFMVRVGSLMMQMNSKEKIFENKTKMSSEEQVSAILDRVCELEKKKARIYEQLMGELEPKGVRIITFNKLSKDEGDLLEAYFDAHIAPFLSPMI
;
A
#
# COMPACT_ATOMS: atom_id res chain seq x y z
N MET A 1 39.15 26.84 10.35
CA MET A 1 38.09 25.91 10.78
C MET A 1 36.67 26.27 10.20
N GLU A 2 36.33 27.52 10.06
CA GLU A 2 35.00 27.96 9.58
C GLU A 2 34.75 27.66 8.09
N LYS A 3 35.74 27.82 7.22
CA LYS A 3 35.66 27.47 5.77
C LYS A 3 35.37 25.98 5.51
N TYR A 4 35.89 25.09 6.35
CA TYR A 4 35.60 23.64 6.22
C TYR A 4 34.18 23.29 6.66
N ARG A 5 33.60 23.99 7.66
CA ARG A 5 32.21 23.83 8.10
C ARG A 5 31.23 24.29 7.02
N ILE A 6 31.50 25.43 6.36
CA ILE A 6 30.64 25.96 5.29
C ILE A 6 30.67 25.06 4.06
N GLY A 7 31.84 24.55 3.67
CA GLY A 7 32.00 23.59 2.56
C GLY A 7 31.25 22.28 2.82
N ALA A 8 31.40 21.72 4.02
CA ALA A 8 30.69 20.49 4.43
C ALA A 8 29.15 20.70 4.48
N TYR A 9 28.69 21.85 4.99
CA TYR A 9 27.27 22.21 5.04
C TYR A 9 26.66 22.37 3.63
N MET A 10 27.35 23.05 2.71
CA MET A 10 26.93 23.19 1.32
C MET A 10 26.91 21.85 0.57
N GLN A 11 27.86 20.98 0.86
CA GLN A 11 27.92 19.64 0.26
C GLN A 11 26.80 18.73 0.80
N MET A 12 26.45 18.83 2.08
CA MET A 12 25.29 18.15 2.68
C MET A 12 23.97 18.61 2.06
N LYS A 13 23.76 19.94 1.94
CA LYS A 13 22.54 20.52 1.34
C LYS A 13 22.39 20.08 -0.13
N LYS A 14 23.48 19.97 -0.87
CA LYS A 14 23.49 19.46 -2.25
C LYS A 14 23.17 17.96 -2.33
N LEU A 15 23.49 17.16 -1.31
CA LEU A 15 23.13 15.75 -1.23
C LEU A 15 21.64 15.56 -0.93
N GLU A 16 21.06 16.37 -0.03
CA GLU A 16 19.63 16.35 0.29
C GLU A 16 18.75 16.67 -0.93
N GLU A 17 19.24 17.55 -1.84
CA GLU A 17 18.54 17.89 -3.09
C GLU A 17 18.62 16.80 -4.18
N VAL A 18 19.63 15.92 -4.10
CA VAL A 18 19.91 14.89 -5.13
C VAL A 18 19.32 13.52 -4.75
N TYR A 19 19.20 13.23 -3.47
CA TYR A 19 18.75 11.92 -2.99
C TYR A 19 17.29 11.96 -2.52
N THR A 20 16.52 11.00 -2.98
CA THR A 20 15.19 10.72 -2.43
C THR A 20 15.34 9.83 -1.20
N ASN A 21 14.51 10.06 -0.17
CA ASN A 21 14.43 9.17 0.97
C ASN A 21 14.17 7.72 0.51
N ARG A 22 14.82 6.76 1.16
CA ARG A 22 14.77 5.35 0.77
C ARG A 22 13.35 4.79 0.80
N GLU A 23 12.55 5.14 1.78
CA GLU A 23 11.18 4.63 1.94
C GLU A 23 10.22 5.26 0.92
N LEU A 24 10.40 6.55 0.63
CA LEU A 24 9.64 7.23 -0.44
C LEU A 24 10.03 6.69 -1.83
N SER A 25 11.30 6.37 -2.05
CA SER A 25 11.76 5.71 -3.27
C SER A 25 11.15 4.32 -3.43
N TRP A 26 10.99 3.58 -2.32
CA TRP A 26 10.31 2.29 -2.33
C TRP A 26 8.82 2.43 -2.70
N LEU A 27 8.12 3.43 -2.19
CA LEU A 27 6.74 3.72 -2.58
C LEU A 27 6.62 4.06 -4.07
N GLN A 28 7.60 4.79 -4.64
CA GLN A 28 7.65 5.03 -6.09
C GLN A 28 7.81 3.73 -6.89
N PHE A 29 8.61 2.78 -6.37
CA PHE A 29 8.70 1.45 -6.98
C PHE A 29 7.35 0.74 -6.94
N ASN A 30 6.68 0.67 -5.79
CA ASN A 30 5.39 0.01 -5.65
C ASN A 30 4.30 0.70 -6.47
N GLU A 31 4.38 2.02 -6.68
CA GLU A 31 3.50 2.73 -7.60
C GLU A 31 3.67 2.24 -9.06
N ARG A 32 4.88 1.88 -9.49
CA ARG A 32 5.07 1.30 -10.83
C ARG A 32 4.35 -0.05 -10.97
N VAL A 33 4.34 -0.86 -9.92
CA VAL A 33 3.54 -2.10 -9.86
C VAL A 33 2.05 -1.78 -10.02
N LEU A 34 1.55 -0.77 -9.30
CA LEU A 34 0.16 -0.31 -9.42
C LEU A 34 -0.16 0.22 -10.83
N ASN A 35 0.80 0.86 -11.49
CA ASN A 35 0.61 1.35 -12.86
C ASN A 35 0.36 0.23 -13.86
N GLU A 36 0.96 -0.95 -13.67
CA GLU A 36 0.68 -2.12 -14.52
C GLU A 36 -0.74 -2.64 -14.33
N ALA A 37 -1.32 -2.53 -13.12
CA ALA A 37 -2.73 -2.81 -12.90
C ALA A 37 -3.66 -1.85 -13.69
N GLY A 38 -3.24 -0.60 -13.88
CA GLY A 38 -3.95 0.40 -14.68
C GLY A 38 -3.65 0.37 -16.18
N ASN A 39 -2.71 -0.46 -16.64
CA ASN A 39 -2.22 -0.45 -18.03
C ASN A 39 -3.12 -1.30 -18.95
N PRO A 40 -3.88 -0.73 -19.88
CA PRO A 40 -4.81 -1.47 -20.75
C PRO A 40 -4.12 -2.43 -21.73
N ARG A 41 -2.80 -2.34 -21.90
CA ARG A 41 -2.01 -3.28 -22.73
C ARG A 41 -1.70 -4.58 -22.01
N VAL A 42 -1.87 -4.63 -20.68
CA VAL A 42 -1.71 -5.83 -19.86
C VAL A 42 -3.04 -6.61 -19.85
N PRO A 43 -3.04 -7.94 -19.99
CA PRO A 43 -4.26 -8.74 -19.89
C PRO A 43 -5.01 -8.50 -18.58
N LEU A 44 -6.36 -8.49 -18.63
CA LEU A 44 -7.21 -8.08 -17.51
C LEU A 44 -6.94 -8.87 -16.23
N ALA A 45 -6.77 -10.19 -16.31
CA ALA A 45 -6.46 -11.03 -15.16
C ALA A 45 -5.09 -10.69 -14.53
N GLU A 46 -4.09 -10.41 -15.38
CA GLU A 46 -2.77 -9.98 -14.91
C GLU A 46 -2.82 -8.60 -14.24
N ARG A 47 -3.66 -7.69 -14.74
CA ARG A 47 -3.88 -6.39 -14.11
C ARG A 47 -4.44 -6.54 -12.69
N LEU A 48 -5.37 -7.48 -12.49
CA LEU A 48 -5.89 -7.79 -11.16
C LEU A 48 -4.79 -8.37 -10.25
N THR A 49 -3.92 -9.24 -10.81
CA THR A 49 -2.75 -9.77 -10.10
C THR A 49 -1.79 -8.64 -9.68
N PHE A 50 -1.50 -7.68 -10.55
CA PHE A 50 -0.67 -6.52 -10.19
C PHE A 50 -1.29 -5.67 -9.08
N ALA A 51 -2.62 -5.49 -9.07
CA ALA A 51 -3.30 -4.79 -7.98
C ALA A 51 -3.15 -5.53 -6.64
N SER A 52 -3.23 -6.86 -6.66
CA SER A 52 -2.98 -7.71 -5.48
C SER A 52 -1.53 -7.63 -5.01
N ILE A 53 -0.56 -7.70 -5.93
CA ILE A 53 0.87 -7.58 -5.60
C ILE A 53 1.15 -6.21 -4.96
N TYR A 54 0.60 -5.12 -5.52
CA TYR A 54 0.73 -3.79 -4.93
C TYR A 54 0.27 -3.76 -3.46
N GLN A 55 -0.89 -4.36 -3.17
CA GLN A 55 -1.44 -4.39 -1.82
C GLN A 55 -0.57 -5.21 -0.87
N THR A 56 -0.19 -6.43 -1.27
CA THR A 56 0.68 -7.29 -0.45
C THR A 56 2.02 -6.64 -0.15
N ASN A 57 2.62 -5.99 -1.14
CA ASN A 57 3.85 -5.23 -0.95
C ASN A 57 3.67 -4.08 0.05
N LEU A 58 2.55 -3.37 -0.03
CA LEU A 58 2.26 -2.26 0.89
C LEU A 58 2.05 -2.76 2.32
N ASP A 59 1.34 -3.86 2.51
CA ASP A 59 1.12 -4.49 3.81
C ASP A 59 2.47 -4.89 4.46
N GLU A 60 3.34 -5.55 3.70
CA GLU A 60 4.69 -5.91 4.18
C GLU A 60 5.53 -4.68 4.50
N PHE A 61 5.46 -3.64 3.68
CA PHE A 61 6.14 -2.37 3.92
C PHE A 61 5.72 -1.74 5.25
N PHE A 62 4.41 -1.72 5.55
CA PHE A 62 3.91 -1.21 6.82
C PHE A 62 4.35 -2.06 8.00
N MET A 63 4.22 -3.39 7.89
CA MET A 63 4.60 -4.30 8.97
C MET A 63 6.09 -4.21 9.32
N VAL A 64 6.95 -4.13 8.32
CA VAL A 64 8.41 -4.21 8.54
C VAL A 64 9.03 -2.83 8.64
N ARG A 65 8.84 -1.97 7.63
CA ARG A 65 9.59 -0.70 7.53
C ARG A 65 8.96 0.42 8.34
N VAL A 66 7.65 0.63 8.18
CA VAL A 66 6.96 1.67 8.97
C VAL A 66 6.93 1.28 10.45
N GLY A 67 6.70 0.00 10.75
CA GLY A 67 6.79 -0.52 12.12
C GLY A 67 8.16 -0.24 12.76
N SER A 68 9.26 -0.44 12.02
CA SER A 68 10.61 -0.11 12.48
C SER A 68 10.80 1.39 12.73
N LEU A 69 10.31 2.27 11.83
CA LEU A 69 10.35 3.71 12.03
C LEU A 69 9.56 4.15 13.26
N MET A 70 8.37 3.58 13.49
CA MET A 70 7.55 3.87 14.67
C MET A 70 8.23 3.44 15.97
N MET A 71 8.96 2.32 15.96
CA MET A 71 9.78 1.92 17.11
C MET A 71 10.92 2.92 17.37
N GLN A 72 11.55 3.44 16.31
CA GLN A 72 12.60 4.45 16.44
C GLN A 72 12.08 5.79 16.98
N MET A 73 10.84 6.19 16.66
CA MET A 73 10.21 7.39 17.22
C MET A 73 10.10 7.33 18.76
N ASN A 74 9.93 6.14 19.31
CA ASN A 74 9.85 5.92 20.76
C ASN A 74 11.24 5.78 21.44
N SER A 75 12.34 5.83 20.67
CA SER A 75 13.71 5.75 21.20
C SER A 75 14.11 7.07 21.85
N LYS A 76 14.97 6.97 22.88
CA LYS A 76 15.57 8.15 23.53
C LYS A 76 16.56 8.90 22.60
N GLU A 77 17.13 8.20 21.64
CA GLU A 77 18.07 8.77 20.66
C GLU A 77 17.34 9.11 19.36
N LYS A 78 17.51 10.35 18.90
CA LYS A 78 16.99 10.76 17.58
C LYS A 78 17.85 10.15 16.48
N ILE A 79 17.24 9.28 15.69
CA ILE A 79 17.85 8.65 14.54
C ILE A 79 17.44 9.41 13.28
N PHE A 80 18.42 9.79 12.47
CA PHE A 80 18.22 10.48 11.20
C PHE A 80 18.63 9.59 10.03
N GLU A 81 17.86 9.66 8.94
CA GLU A 81 18.22 8.97 7.71
C GLU A 81 19.53 9.54 7.11
N ASN A 82 20.35 8.66 6.54
CA ASN A 82 21.73 8.99 6.18
C ASN A 82 21.87 10.03 5.05
N LYS A 83 20.95 10.10 4.10
CA LYS A 83 21.04 10.92 2.89
C LYS A 83 20.22 12.18 2.98
N THR A 84 18.95 12.04 3.29
CA THR A 84 17.99 13.15 3.36
C THR A 84 17.91 13.79 4.75
N LYS A 85 18.56 13.17 5.76
CA LYS A 85 18.55 13.65 7.15
C LYS A 85 17.15 13.78 7.78
N MET A 86 16.15 13.15 7.18
CA MET A 86 14.80 13.10 7.76
C MET A 86 14.80 12.33 9.07
N SER A 87 14.13 12.85 10.08
CA SER A 87 13.82 12.12 11.31
C SER A 87 12.82 10.99 11.04
N SER A 88 12.66 10.07 11.99
CA SER A 88 11.67 8.99 11.85
C SER A 88 10.26 9.53 11.75
N GLU A 89 9.92 10.60 12.48
CA GLU A 89 8.63 11.29 12.42
C GLU A 89 8.36 11.91 11.05
N GLU A 90 9.34 12.62 10.49
CA GLU A 90 9.25 13.23 9.16
C GLU A 90 9.08 12.17 8.07
N GLN A 91 9.79 11.04 8.18
CA GLN A 91 9.66 9.92 7.26
C GLN A 91 8.26 9.30 7.33
N VAL A 92 7.73 9.02 8.53
CA VAL A 92 6.39 8.45 8.70
C VAL A 92 5.32 9.40 8.16
N SER A 93 5.41 10.69 8.45
CA SER A 93 4.47 11.70 7.93
C SER A 93 4.47 11.70 6.40
N ALA A 94 5.63 11.79 5.77
CA ALA A 94 5.76 11.80 4.30
C ALA A 94 5.29 10.48 3.66
N ILE A 95 5.51 9.33 4.33
CA ILE A 95 4.99 8.02 3.89
C ILE A 95 3.47 8.04 3.90
N LEU A 96 2.84 8.48 5.00
CA LEU A 96 1.38 8.49 5.13
C LEU A 96 0.73 9.40 4.07
N ASP A 97 1.28 10.59 3.85
CA ASP A 97 0.80 11.50 2.81
C ASP A 97 0.87 10.84 1.43
N ARG A 98 1.99 10.22 1.11
CA ARG A 98 2.17 9.53 -0.17
C ARG A 98 1.24 8.33 -0.34
N VAL A 99 1.06 7.54 0.72
CA VAL A 99 0.14 6.38 0.70
C VAL A 99 -1.31 6.84 0.52
N CYS A 100 -1.75 7.95 1.15
CA CYS A 100 -3.08 8.51 0.92
C CYS A 100 -3.34 8.86 -0.56
N GLU A 101 -2.33 9.38 -1.28
CA GLU A 101 -2.44 9.64 -2.72
C GLU A 101 -2.54 8.32 -3.53
N LEU A 102 -1.71 7.36 -3.19
CA LEU A 102 -1.66 6.06 -3.88
C LEU A 102 -2.94 5.24 -3.66
N GLU A 103 -3.54 5.30 -2.48
CA GLU A 103 -4.82 4.65 -2.17
C GLU A 103 -5.97 5.21 -3.04
N LYS A 104 -6.02 6.52 -3.26
CA LYS A 104 -6.98 7.13 -4.18
C LYS A 104 -6.78 6.65 -5.62
N LYS A 105 -5.53 6.45 -6.03
CA LYS A 105 -5.17 5.92 -7.34
C LYS A 105 -5.58 4.43 -7.47
N LYS A 106 -5.26 3.63 -6.45
CA LYS A 106 -5.63 2.22 -6.36
C LYS A 106 -7.14 2.02 -6.45
N ALA A 107 -7.90 2.80 -5.68
CA ALA A 107 -9.36 2.72 -5.67
C ALA A 107 -9.95 2.92 -7.08
N ARG A 108 -9.49 3.94 -7.82
CA ARG A 108 -9.94 4.18 -9.20
C ARG A 108 -9.57 3.05 -10.15
N ILE A 109 -8.35 2.51 -10.06
CA ILE A 109 -7.91 1.40 -10.89
C ILE A 109 -8.73 0.15 -10.57
N TYR A 110 -8.98 -0.13 -9.30
CA TYR A 110 -9.77 -1.28 -8.87
C TYR A 110 -11.23 -1.20 -9.34
N GLU A 111 -11.87 -0.05 -9.21
CA GLU A 111 -13.23 0.20 -9.71
C GLU A 111 -13.31 -0.04 -11.22
N GLN A 112 -12.33 0.46 -11.97
CA GLN A 112 -12.23 0.23 -13.42
C GLN A 112 -12.07 -1.27 -13.75
N LEU A 113 -11.19 -1.98 -13.03
CA LEU A 113 -10.99 -3.43 -13.22
C LEU A 113 -12.27 -4.22 -12.94
N MET A 114 -13.00 -3.89 -11.89
CA MET A 114 -14.28 -4.54 -11.57
C MET A 114 -15.32 -4.28 -12.67
N GLY A 115 -15.40 -3.07 -13.21
CA GLY A 115 -16.27 -2.74 -14.34
C GLY A 115 -15.92 -3.50 -15.63
N GLU A 116 -14.64 -3.77 -15.88
CA GLU A 116 -14.18 -4.56 -17.04
C GLU A 116 -14.38 -6.08 -16.84
N LEU A 117 -14.42 -6.57 -15.59
CA LEU A 117 -14.64 -7.97 -15.24
C LEU A 117 -16.11 -8.38 -15.26
N GLU A 118 -17.02 -7.48 -14.92
CA GLU A 118 -18.45 -7.75 -14.84
C GLU A 118 -19.04 -8.33 -16.14
N PRO A 119 -18.81 -7.76 -17.35
CA PRO A 119 -19.29 -8.34 -18.59
C PRO A 119 -18.65 -9.68 -18.95
N LYS A 120 -17.59 -10.08 -18.23
CA LYS A 120 -16.94 -11.40 -18.38
C LYS A 120 -17.45 -12.42 -17.36
N GLY A 121 -18.51 -12.08 -16.61
CA GLY A 121 -19.15 -12.96 -15.62
C GLY A 121 -18.48 -12.99 -14.25
N VAL A 122 -17.54 -12.08 -13.98
CA VAL A 122 -16.85 -11.99 -12.67
C VAL A 122 -17.29 -10.68 -12.00
N ARG A 123 -18.04 -10.78 -10.92
CA ARG A 123 -18.51 -9.62 -10.14
C ARG A 123 -18.47 -9.90 -8.65
N ILE A 124 -18.19 -8.87 -7.86
CA ILE A 124 -18.36 -8.90 -6.41
C ILE A 124 -19.73 -8.35 -6.07
N ILE A 125 -20.55 -9.16 -5.41
CA ILE A 125 -21.92 -8.81 -5.05
C ILE A 125 -21.98 -8.60 -3.53
N THR A 126 -22.69 -7.56 -3.11
CA THR A 126 -23.04 -7.35 -1.70
C THR A 126 -24.32 -8.12 -1.35
N PHE A 127 -24.45 -8.60 -0.12
CA PHE A 127 -25.58 -9.44 0.33
C PHE A 127 -26.98 -8.82 0.03
N ASN A 128 -27.10 -7.51 0.08
CA ASN A 128 -28.34 -6.79 -0.21
C ASN A 128 -28.70 -6.75 -1.71
N LYS A 129 -27.85 -7.26 -2.59
CA LYS A 129 -28.05 -7.32 -4.05
C LYS A 129 -28.20 -8.75 -4.57
N LEU A 130 -28.20 -9.74 -3.68
CA LEU A 130 -28.41 -11.14 -4.05
C LEU A 130 -29.85 -11.37 -4.51
N SER A 131 -30.03 -12.21 -5.52
CA SER A 131 -31.30 -12.83 -5.81
C SER A 131 -31.67 -13.83 -4.71
N LYS A 132 -32.92 -14.23 -4.65
CA LYS A 132 -33.40 -15.23 -3.66
C LYS A 132 -32.62 -16.54 -3.81
N ASP A 133 -32.45 -17.04 -5.04
CA ASP A 133 -31.76 -18.31 -5.30
C ASP A 133 -30.27 -18.24 -4.91
N GLU A 134 -29.61 -17.11 -5.14
CA GLU A 134 -28.20 -16.89 -4.70
C GLU A 134 -28.12 -16.84 -3.16
N GLY A 135 -29.11 -16.24 -2.49
CA GLY A 135 -29.20 -16.20 -1.04
C GLY A 135 -29.36 -17.59 -0.44
N ASP A 136 -30.33 -18.35 -0.95
CA ASP A 136 -30.58 -19.73 -0.52
C ASP A 136 -29.36 -20.64 -0.70
N LEU A 137 -28.62 -20.46 -1.81
CA LEU A 137 -27.36 -21.19 -2.07
C LEU A 137 -26.27 -20.82 -1.05
N LEU A 138 -26.12 -19.53 -0.74
CA LEU A 138 -25.10 -19.07 0.22
C LEU A 138 -25.44 -19.49 1.65
N GLU A 139 -26.71 -19.49 2.05
CA GLU A 139 -27.16 -19.97 3.35
C GLU A 139 -26.84 -21.47 3.50
N ALA A 140 -27.20 -22.27 2.51
CA ALA A 140 -26.88 -23.70 2.51
C ALA A 140 -25.36 -23.97 2.56
N TYR A 141 -24.57 -23.19 1.84
CA TYR A 141 -23.11 -23.28 1.89
C TYR A 141 -22.55 -22.89 3.26
N PHE A 142 -23.06 -21.81 3.86
CA PHE A 142 -22.66 -21.37 5.19
C PHE A 142 -22.94 -22.43 6.24
N ASP A 143 -24.16 -23.00 6.25
CA ASP A 143 -24.57 -24.03 7.21
C ASP A 143 -23.74 -25.30 7.09
N ALA A 144 -23.43 -25.72 5.85
CA ALA A 144 -22.68 -26.95 5.61
C ALA A 144 -21.17 -26.82 5.84
N HIS A 145 -20.58 -25.66 5.52
CA HIS A 145 -19.13 -25.52 5.40
C HIS A 145 -18.50 -24.49 6.34
N ILE A 146 -19.26 -23.59 6.95
CA ILE A 146 -18.72 -22.52 7.81
C ILE A 146 -19.26 -22.66 9.25
N ALA A 147 -20.56 -22.76 9.42
CA ALA A 147 -21.20 -22.81 10.74
C ALA A 147 -20.63 -23.90 11.68
N PRO A 148 -20.30 -25.13 11.20
CA PRO A 148 -19.75 -26.16 12.07
C PRO A 148 -18.37 -25.84 12.69
N PHE A 149 -17.65 -24.88 12.11
CA PHE A 149 -16.34 -24.43 12.61
C PHE A 149 -16.41 -23.18 13.48
N LEU A 150 -17.59 -22.57 13.62
CA LEU A 150 -17.79 -21.40 14.47
C LEU A 150 -18.11 -21.82 15.90
N SER A 151 -17.31 -21.36 16.85
CA SER A 151 -17.60 -21.50 18.27
C SER A 151 -18.03 -20.14 18.82
N PRO A 152 -19.30 -19.99 19.28
CA PRO A 152 -19.69 -18.73 19.91
C PRO A 152 -18.89 -18.54 21.19
N MET A 153 -18.21 -17.40 21.30
CA MET A 153 -17.59 -16.98 22.55
C MET A 153 -18.59 -16.11 23.31
N ILE A 154 -18.87 -16.52 24.56
CA ILE A 154 -19.74 -15.83 25.50
C ILE A 154 -18.88 -14.94 26.42
#